data_9892d32241d931a817ba3e3f4b9afef7
#
_entry.id   9892d32241d931a817ba3e3f4b9afef7
#
_cell.length_a   1.000
_cell.length_b   1.000
_cell.length_c   1.000
_cell.angle_alpha   90.00
_cell.angle_beta   90.00
_cell.angle_gamma   90.00
#
_symmetry.space_group_name_H-M   'P 1'
#
loop_
_entity.id
_entity.type
_entity.pdbx_description
1 polymer ?
#
loop_
_entity_poly.entity_id
_entity_poly.type
_entity_poly.pdbx_seq_one_letter_code
_entity_poly.pdbx_strand_id
1 'polypeptide(L)'
;MVSSLTNEAGQPAVGSLLAPDHPAVQTLLAGKAFVGFVRLFGRPYMTSYQPIIDGAGEVVGASFIGIDLAEQLEFFKSEIRGLKVGQTGYYYIVDTTPGPEFGVLILHPYLEGKLIPRESGPGERDIVSEMLVRGQG
;
A
#
# COMPACT_ATOMS: atom_id res chain seq x y z
N MET A 1 15.94 20.78 -1.16
CA MET A 1 15.30 19.45 -1.15
C MET A 1 15.81 18.69 -2.35
N VAL A 2 16.26 17.44 -2.19
CA VAL A 2 16.73 16.57 -3.27
C VAL A 2 15.85 15.33 -3.25
N SER A 3 15.38 14.88 -4.43
CA SER A 3 14.60 13.66 -4.57
C SER A 3 15.08 12.87 -5.78
N SER A 4 15.28 11.57 -5.60
CA SER A 4 15.48 10.60 -6.69
C SER A 4 14.16 9.94 -7.13
N LEU A 5 13.06 10.17 -6.40
CA LEU A 5 11.74 9.75 -6.82
C LEU A 5 11.27 10.57 -8.02
N THR A 6 10.60 9.92 -8.95
CA THR A 6 9.92 10.56 -10.07
C THR A 6 8.40 10.50 -9.87
N ASN A 7 7.72 11.55 -10.30
CA ASN A 7 6.26 11.60 -10.37
C ASN A 7 5.74 10.77 -11.58
N GLU A 8 4.43 10.72 -11.77
CA GLU A 8 3.78 10.00 -12.88
C GLU A 8 4.21 10.51 -14.28
N ALA A 9 4.70 11.76 -14.36
CA ALA A 9 5.24 12.33 -15.59
C ALA A 9 6.74 12.04 -15.81
N GLY A 10 7.38 11.22 -14.94
CA GLY A 10 8.80 10.90 -15.01
C GLY A 10 9.74 12.01 -14.55
N GLN A 11 9.22 13.08 -13.94
CA GLN A 11 10.02 14.21 -13.44
C GLN A 11 10.36 13.99 -11.96
N PRO A 12 11.54 14.51 -11.49
CA PRO A 12 11.86 14.45 -10.07
C PRO A 12 10.75 15.01 -9.19
N ALA A 13 10.32 14.27 -8.18
CA ALA A 13 9.23 14.66 -7.27
C ALA A 13 9.68 15.73 -6.24
N VAL A 14 10.42 16.74 -6.69
CA VAL A 14 10.90 17.85 -5.87
C VAL A 14 9.75 18.79 -5.57
N GLY A 15 9.58 19.16 -4.28
CA GLY A 15 8.51 20.05 -3.85
C GLY A 15 7.16 19.37 -3.62
N SER A 16 7.03 18.05 -3.84
CA SER A 16 5.85 17.31 -3.45
C SER A 16 5.74 17.25 -1.91
N LEU A 17 4.50 17.35 -1.42
CA LEU A 17 4.17 17.20 0.00
C LEU A 17 3.58 15.82 0.24
N LEU A 18 3.86 15.26 1.41
CA LEU A 18 3.09 14.11 1.90
C LEU A 18 1.64 14.54 2.10
N ALA A 19 0.71 13.76 1.55
CA ALA A 19 -0.72 14.00 1.79
C ALA A 19 -1.01 13.90 3.30
N PRO A 20 -1.92 14.73 3.84
CA PRO A 20 -2.22 14.73 5.28
C PRO A 20 -2.70 13.38 5.81
N ASP A 21 -3.33 12.59 4.97
CA ASP A 21 -3.84 11.24 5.23
C ASP A 21 -2.79 10.13 5.01
N HIS A 22 -1.57 10.50 4.60
CA HIS A 22 -0.50 9.52 4.42
C HIS A 22 -0.15 8.85 5.76
N PRO A 23 -0.04 7.50 5.83
CA PRO A 23 0.14 6.77 7.09
C PRO A 23 1.40 7.17 7.88
N ALA A 24 2.44 7.67 7.23
CA ALA A 24 3.64 8.15 7.89
C ALA A 24 3.45 9.47 8.64
N VAL A 25 2.50 10.33 8.27
CA VAL A 25 2.40 11.72 8.76
C VAL A 25 2.25 11.76 10.28
N GLN A 26 1.28 11.04 10.84
CA GLN A 26 1.03 11.03 12.27
C GLN A 26 2.22 10.49 13.07
N THR A 27 2.87 9.45 12.56
CA THR A 27 4.04 8.84 13.19
C THR A 27 5.22 9.81 13.21
N LEU A 28 5.46 10.51 12.09
CA LEU A 28 6.52 11.49 11.97
C LEU A 28 6.30 12.72 12.88
N LEU A 29 5.06 13.25 12.94
CA LEU A 29 4.73 14.36 13.82
C LEU A 29 4.89 14.00 15.31
N ALA A 30 4.75 12.72 15.65
CA ALA A 30 5.06 12.22 17.00
C ALA A 30 6.58 12.00 17.22
N GLY A 31 7.44 12.43 16.32
CA GLY A 31 8.90 12.27 16.42
C GLY A 31 9.39 10.84 16.21
N LYS A 32 8.57 9.96 15.63
CA LYS A 32 8.89 8.52 15.44
C LYS A 32 9.12 8.21 13.97
N ALA A 33 10.00 7.23 13.72
CA ALA A 33 10.20 6.68 12.40
C ALA A 33 8.99 5.86 11.94
N PHE A 34 8.69 5.93 10.65
CA PHE A 34 7.71 5.09 9.99
C PHE A 34 8.42 4.15 9.01
N VAL A 35 8.08 2.86 9.07
CA VAL A 35 8.49 1.86 8.07
C VAL A 35 7.23 1.14 7.62
N GLY A 36 7.00 1.09 6.32
CA GLY A 36 5.81 0.44 5.81
C GLY A 36 5.70 0.44 4.29
N PHE A 37 4.75 -0.35 3.85
CA PHE A 37 4.34 -0.40 2.45
C PHE A 37 3.42 0.79 2.16
N VAL A 38 3.73 1.53 1.09
CA VAL A 38 2.90 2.66 0.63
C VAL A 38 2.86 2.69 -0.89
N ARG A 39 1.80 3.29 -1.45
CA ARG A 39 1.75 3.66 -2.86
C ARG A 39 2.19 5.10 -3.05
N LEU A 40 3.20 5.31 -3.88
CA LEU A 40 3.65 6.64 -4.29
C LEU A 40 3.58 6.72 -5.82
N PHE A 41 2.88 7.72 -6.34
CA PHE A 41 2.72 7.94 -7.78
C PHE A 41 2.24 6.68 -8.52
N GLY A 42 1.26 5.98 -7.93
CA GLY A 42 0.69 4.75 -8.48
C GLY A 42 1.54 3.49 -8.35
N ARG A 43 2.77 3.58 -7.80
CA ARG A 43 3.71 2.45 -7.67
C ARG A 43 3.86 1.99 -6.23
N PRO A 44 4.02 0.69 -5.98
CA PRO A 44 4.22 0.15 -4.63
C PRO A 44 5.65 0.33 -4.17
N TYR A 45 5.84 0.85 -2.96
CA TYR A 45 7.14 1.02 -2.31
C TYR A 45 7.14 0.43 -0.91
N MET A 46 8.25 -0.23 -0.52
CA MET A 46 8.60 -0.38 0.88
C MET A 46 9.38 0.88 1.28
N THR A 47 8.92 1.58 2.30
CA THR A 47 9.45 2.90 2.65
C THR A 47 9.92 2.96 4.09
N SER A 48 10.93 3.79 4.32
CA SER A 48 11.36 4.23 5.64
C SER A 48 11.41 5.76 5.67
N TYR A 49 10.67 6.35 6.58
CA TYR A 49 10.70 7.77 6.88
C TYR A 49 11.33 7.98 8.25
N GLN A 50 12.28 8.91 8.37
CA GLN A 50 12.92 9.28 9.62
C GLN A 50 12.64 10.76 9.89
N PRO A 51 12.09 11.16 11.04
CA PRO A 51 11.88 12.56 11.35
C PRO A 51 13.22 13.28 11.50
N ILE A 52 13.29 14.52 11.03
CA ILE A 52 14.38 15.46 11.28
C ILE A 52 13.91 16.37 12.41
N ILE A 53 14.60 16.33 13.53
CA ILE A 53 14.24 17.06 14.74
C ILE A 53 15.28 18.16 14.94
N ASP A 54 14.86 19.38 15.23
CA ASP A 54 15.74 20.52 15.50
C ASP A 54 16.27 20.53 16.95
N GLY A 55 17.06 21.54 17.27
CA GLY A 55 17.62 21.72 18.62
C GLY A 55 16.59 22.04 19.72
N ALA A 56 15.36 22.39 19.34
CA ALA A 56 14.24 22.64 20.25
C ALA A 56 13.37 21.40 20.49
N GLY A 57 13.66 20.31 19.75
CA GLY A 57 12.87 19.07 19.82
C GLY A 57 11.68 19.03 18.88
N GLU A 58 11.55 20.01 17.97
CA GLU A 58 10.46 20.09 17.01
C GLU A 58 10.79 19.34 15.72
N VAL A 59 9.79 18.66 15.13
CA VAL A 59 9.93 17.98 13.85
C VAL A 59 9.89 19.02 12.72
N VAL A 60 11.03 19.26 12.09
CA VAL A 60 11.19 20.24 11.01
C VAL A 60 11.18 19.63 9.61
N GLY A 61 11.14 18.29 9.52
CA GLY A 61 11.12 17.58 8.25
C GLY A 61 11.24 16.09 8.42
N ALA A 62 11.42 15.39 7.31
CA ALA A 62 11.70 13.95 7.32
C ALA A 62 12.67 13.59 6.19
N SER A 63 13.55 12.64 6.45
CA SER A 63 14.29 11.94 5.41
C SER A 63 13.50 10.71 4.95
N PHE A 64 13.66 10.32 3.69
CA PHE A 64 12.93 9.25 3.05
C PHE A 64 13.87 8.32 2.29
N ILE A 65 13.63 7.02 2.43
CA ILE A 65 14.19 5.97 1.57
C ILE A 65 13.03 5.10 1.13
N GLY A 66 12.93 4.84 -0.17
CA GLY A 66 11.92 3.95 -0.75
C GLY A 66 12.54 2.94 -1.69
N ILE A 67 12.11 1.67 -1.59
CA ILE A 67 12.45 0.60 -2.50
C ILE A 67 11.23 0.33 -3.37
N ASP A 68 11.34 0.53 -4.67
CA ASP A 68 10.30 0.19 -5.64
C ASP A 68 10.11 -1.32 -5.70
N LEU A 69 8.88 -1.77 -5.51
CA LEU A 69 8.53 -3.19 -5.48
C LEU A 69 7.71 -3.63 -6.71
N ALA A 70 7.56 -2.77 -7.73
CA ALA A 70 6.69 -3.06 -8.85
C ALA A 70 7.10 -4.35 -9.59
N GLU A 71 8.39 -4.51 -9.89
CA GLU A 71 8.90 -5.71 -10.58
C GLU A 71 8.75 -6.97 -9.73
N GLN A 72 9.10 -6.88 -8.42
CA GLN A 72 8.97 -7.99 -7.49
C GLN A 72 7.52 -8.42 -7.31
N LEU A 73 6.61 -7.45 -7.25
CA LEU A 73 5.18 -7.72 -7.16
C LEU A 73 4.63 -8.41 -8.42
N GLU A 74 5.03 -7.96 -9.61
CA GLU A 74 4.62 -8.60 -10.87
C GLU A 74 5.22 -10.01 -11.02
N PHE A 75 6.48 -10.21 -10.63
CA PHE A 75 7.06 -11.55 -10.57
C PHE A 75 6.25 -12.47 -9.65
N PHE A 76 5.96 -12.02 -8.43
CA PHE A 76 5.16 -12.77 -7.47
C PHE A 76 3.75 -13.10 -7.99
N LYS A 77 3.10 -12.13 -8.60
CA LYS A 77 1.78 -12.32 -9.25
C LYS A 77 1.85 -13.38 -10.36
N SER A 78 2.91 -13.37 -11.18
CA SER A 78 3.08 -14.32 -12.26
C SER A 78 3.21 -15.75 -11.75
N GLU A 79 3.95 -15.96 -10.67
CA GLU A 79 4.08 -17.25 -10.01
C GLU A 79 2.73 -17.76 -9.48
N ILE A 80 1.97 -16.89 -8.79
CA ILE A 80 0.65 -17.27 -8.25
C ILE A 80 -0.36 -17.55 -9.36
N ARG A 81 -0.34 -16.78 -10.47
CA ARG A 81 -1.22 -17.06 -11.62
C ARG A 81 -0.99 -18.45 -12.22
N GLY A 82 0.21 -18.98 -12.10
CA GLY A 82 0.58 -20.35 -12.52
C GLY A 82 0.02 -21.45 -11.62
N LEU A 83 -0.33 -21.14 -10.39
CA LEU A 83 -0.85 -22.11 -9.43
C LEU A 83 -2.34 -22.39 -9.71
N LYS A 84 -2.70 -23.67 -9.76
CA LYS A 84 -4.08 -24.11 -9.94
C LYS A 84 -4.58 -24.80 -8.68
N VAL A 85 -5.85 -24.54 -8.32
CA VAL A 85 -6.55 -25.25 -7.26
C VAL A 85 -7.59 -26.18 -7.89
N GLY A 86 -7.29 -27.45 -7.92
CA GLY A 86 -8.14 -28.42 -8.63
C GLY A 86 -8.18 -28.15 -10.15
N GLN A 87 -9.35 -28.32 -10.75
CA GLN A 87 -9.54 -28.14 -12.20
C GLN A 87 -9.92 -26.72 -12.61
N THR A 88 -10.63 -25.99 -11.74
CA THR A 88 -11.22 -24.67 -12.04
C THR A 88 -10.91 -23.59 -11.01
N GLY A 89 -10.25 -23.96 -9.90
CA GLY A 89 -9.92 -23.01 -8.84
C GLY A 89 -8.72 -22.14 -9.18
N TYR A 90 -8.64 -20.98 -8.55
CA TYR A 90 -7.55 -20.02 -8.67
C TYR A 90 -7.30 -19.33 -7.34
N TYR A 91 -6.11 -18.74 -7.22
CA TYR A 91 -5.77 -17.86 -6.11
C TYR A 91 -6.07 -16.41 -6.46
N TYR A 92 -6.38 -15.61 -5.45
CA TYR A 92 -6.48 -14.17 -5.56
C TYR A 92 -5.83 -13.50 -4.34
N ILE A 93 -5.41 -12.25 -4.49
CA ILE A 93 -4.78 -11.44 -3.46
C ILE A 93 -5.61 -10.18 -3.28
N VAL A 94 -5.88 -9.82 -2.04
CA VAL A 94 -6.66 -8.65 -1.64
C VAL A 94 -5.77 -7.71 -0.85
N ASP A 95 -5.87 -6.41 -1.09
CA ASP A 95 -5.27 -5.40 -0.24
C ASP A 95 -6.06 -5.28 1.07
N THR A 96 -5.38 -5.51 2.17
CA THR A 96 -5.94 -5.40 3.53
C THR A 96 -5.35 -4.23 4.31
N THR A 97 -4.58 -3.38 3.64
CA THR A 97 -4.03 -2.16 4.23
C THR A 97 -5.16 -1.18 4.54
N PRO A 98 -5.31 -0.71 5.79
CA PRO A 98 -6.33 0.30 6.09
C PRO A 98 -6.17 1.54 5.21
N GLY A 99 -7.26 1.93 4.53
CA GLY A 99 -7.24 3.09 3.65
C GLY A 99 -8.14 2.91 2.41
N PRO A 100 -7.98 3.78 1.40
CA PRO A 100 -8.84 3.77 0.20
C PRO A 100 -8.67 2.51 -0.67
N GLU A 101 -7.57 1.79 -0.53
CA GLU A 101 -7.26 0.55 -1.27
C GLU A 101 -7.75 -0.73 -0.56
N PHE A 102 -8.31 -0.61 0.64
CA PHE A 102 -8.80 -1.76 1.40
C PHE A 102 -9.87 -2.53 0.60
N GLY A 103 -9.63 -3.81 0.36
CA GLY A 103 -10.51 -4.67 -0.43
C GLY A 103 -10.26 -4.64 -1.94
N VAL A 104 -9.25 -3.92 -2.41
CA VAL A 104 -8.84 -3.96 -3.83
C VAL A 104 -8.18 -5.31 -4.13
N LEU A 105 -8.60 -5.95 -5.21
CA LEU A 105 -8.01 -7.18 -5.72
C LEU A 105 -6.66 -6.87 -6.39
N ILE A 106 -5.57 -7.14 -5.69
CA ILE A 106 -4.19 -6.97 -6.20
C ILE A 106 -3.89 -8.00 -7.29
N LEU A 107 -4.43 -9.21 -7.14
CA LEU A 107 -4.36 -10.29 -8.11
C LEU A 107 -5.72 -10.97 -8.22
N HIS A 108 -6.26 -11.07 -9.42
CA HIS A 108 -7.48 -11.84 -9.70
C HIS A 108 -7.56 -12.11 -11.21
N PRO A 109 -7.99 -13.30 -11.67
CA PRO A 109 -8.03 -13.62 -13.09
C PRO A 109 -8.88 -12.67 -13.96
N TYR A 110 -9.92 -12.07 -13.36
CA TYR A 110 -10.91 -11.26 -14.10
C TYR A 110 -11.20 -9.89 -13.47
N LEU A 111 -10.83 -9.66 -12.21
CA LEU A 111 -11.24 -8.49 -11.42
C LEU A 111 -10.05 -7.74 -10.80
N GLU A 112 -8.84 -7.96 -11.31
CA GLU A 112 -7.64 -7.27 -10.82
C GLU A 112 -7.83 -5.75 -10.88
N GLY A 113 -7.44 -5.06 -9.80
CA GLY A 113 -7.61 -3.61 -9.65
C GLY A 113 -9.01 -3.16 -9.23
N LYS A 114 -9.97 -4.06 -9.07
CA LYS A 114 -11.32 -3.73 -8.61
C LYS A 114 -11.51 -4.03 -7.13
N LEU A 115 -12.38 -3.26 -6.48
CA LEU A 115 -12.84 -3.59 -5.14
C LEU A 115 -13.64 -4.90 -5.16
N ILE A 116 -13.48 -5.71 -4.12
CA ILE A 116 -14.37 -6.86 -3.92
C ILE A 116 -15.80 -6.32 -3.82
N PRO A 117 -16.75 -6.85 -4.63
CA PRO A 117 -18.14 -6.44 -4.52
C PRO A 117 -18.64 -6.66 -3.09
N ARG A 118 -19.18 -5.61 -2.48
CA ARG A 118 -19.94 -5.74 -1.24
C ARG A 118 -21.30 -6.30 -1.59
N GLU A 119 -21.76 -7.30 -0.88
CA GLU A 119 -23.15 -7.77 -1.02
C GLU A 119 -24.06 -6.66 -0.48
N SER A 120 -24.79 -5.98 -1.39
CA SER A 120 -25.76 -4.95 -1.05
C SER A 120 -27.08 -5.64 -0.66
N GLY A 121 -27.37 -5.73 0.63
CA GLY A 121 -28.63 -6.32 1.13
C GLY A 121 -28.82 -6.11 2.64
N PRO A 122 -29.99 -6.43 3.21
CA PRO A 122 -30.19 -6.40 4.65
C PRO A 122 -29.30 -7.44 5.32
N GLY A 123 -28.14 -6.98 5.86
CA GLY A 123 -27.06 -7.80 6.39
C GLY A 123 -25.77 -7.64 5.59
N GLU A 124 -25.48 -6.44 5.09
CA GLU A 124 -24.26 -6.08 4.36
C GLU A 124 -23.02 -6.66 5.04
N ARG A 125 -22.47 -7.75 4.43
CA ARG A 125 -21.28 -8.41 4.95
C ARG A 125 -20.05 -7.82 4.29
N ASP A 126 -19.14 -7.33 5.09
CA ASP A 126 -17.80 -7.02 4.63
C ASP A 126 -17.00 -8.33 4.55
N ILE A 127 -17.05 -8.97 3.37
CA ILE A 127 -16.40 -10.25 3.11
C ILE A 127 -14.89 -10.19 3.44
N VAL A 128 -14.25 -9.06 3.19
CA VAL A 128 -12.81 -8.88 3.47
C VAL A 128 -12.55 -8.90 4.97
N SER A 129 -13.35 -8.17 5.75
CA SER A 129 -13.24 -8.18 7.22
C SER A 129 -13.56 -9.55 7.81
N GLU A 130 -14.55 -10.28 7.28
CA GLU A 130 -14.84 -11.66 7.72
C GLU A 130 -13.68 -12.62 7.42
N MET A 131 -13.05 -12.49 6.25
CA MET A 131 -11.88 -13.31 5.89
C MET A 131 -10.71 -13.05 6.83
N LEU A 132 -10.45 -11.79 7.18
CA LEU A 132 -9.37 -11.42 8.10
C LEU A 132 -9.60 -12.00 9.50
N VAL A 133 -10.83 -11.95 9.99
CA VAL A 133 -11.18 -12.53 11.31
C VAL A 133 -11.03 -14.05 11.31
N ARG A 134 -11.46 -14.73 10.24
CA ARG A 134 -11.36 -16.19 10.13
C ARG A 134 -9.94 -16.69 9.84
N GLY A 135 -9.12 -15.88 9.17
CA GLY A 135 -7.74 -16.23 8.82
C GLY A 135 -6.75 -16.13 9.98
N GLN A 136 -7.19 -15.68 11.17
CA GLN A 136 -6.37 -15.60 12.39
C GLN A 136 -6.55 -16.81 13.32
N GLY A 137 -7.20 -17.87 12.87
CA GLY A 137 -7.46 -19.10 13.62
C GLY A 137 -6.52 -20.23 13.23
#